data_d9fd264a2d4079f0ac98c68158ec5f1c
#
_entry.id   d9fd264a2d4079f0ac98c68158ec5f1c
#
_cell.length_a   1.000
_cell.length_b   1.000
_cell.length_c   1.000
_cell.angle_alpha   90.00
_cell.angle_beta   90.00
_cell.angle_gamma   90.00
#
_symmetry.space_group_name_H-M   'P 1'
#
loop_
_entity.id
_entity.type
_entity.pdbx_description
1 polymer ?
#
loop_
_entity_poly.entity_id
_entity_poly.type
_entity_poly.pdbx_seq_one_letter_code
_entity_poly.pdbx_strand_id
1 'polypeptide(L)'
;MGGNLFIAVRKLNGNMNVIGTNLRHYRKAKHLSQAELTQELNLLGIPIYKNDIWLIEANKRTVKDYELWGFIKVLDISFDDLFNGINAILNDY
;
A
#
# COMPACT_ATOMS: atom_id res chain seq x y z
N MET A 1 18.82 -3.70 -24.64
CA MET A 1 18.87 -3.98 -24.02
C MET A 1 18.85 -4.21 -23.03
N GLY A 2 18.91 -4.40 -22.79
CA GLY A 2 19.15 -4.67 -21.86
C GLY A 2 18.80 -5.05 -20.99
N GLY A 3 18.69 -5.31 -20.59
CA GLY A 3 18.50 -5.77 -19.82
C GLY A 3 18.32 -6.13 -18.84
N ASN A 4 18.52 -6.10 -18.56
CA ASN A 4 18.44 -6.48 -17.67
C ASN A 4 18.00 -6.56 -16.82
N LEU A 5 18.15 -6.36 -16.87
CA LEU A 5 17.99 -6.39 -16.15
C LEU A 5 17.20 -6.66 -15.41
N PHE A 6 16.76 -6.76 -15.29
CA PHE A 6 16.15 -7.30 -14.74
C PHE A 6 15.89 -7.63 -13.74
N ILE A 7 15.93 -7.12 -14.14
CA ILE A 7 16.01 -7.88 -13.38
C ILE A 7 15.57 -7.95 -11.97
N ALA A 8 15.98 -7.92 -11.10
CA ALA A 8 15.72 -8.29 -9.79
C ALA A 8 14.57 -7.58 -9.14
N VAL A 9 14.45 -6.30 -9.27
CA VAL A 9 13.40 -5.53 -8.60
C VAL A 9 12.44 -4.98 -9.62
N ARG A 10 11.17 -5.33 -9.46
CA ARG A 10 10.12 -4.85 -10.35
C ARG A 10 9.41 -3.67 -9.71
N LYS A 11 9.45 -2.54 -10.37
CA LYS A 11 8.83 -1.31 -9.89
C LYS A 11 8.04 -0.66 -11.02
N LEU A 12 6.94 -0.02 -10.65
CA LEU A 12 6.15 0.78 -11.56
C LEU A 12 6.46 2.24 -11.29
N ASN A 13 7.14 2.88 -12.23
CA ASN A 13 7.53 4.30 -12.10
C ASN A 13 8.26 4.56 -10.77
N GLY A 14 9.18 3.65 -10.41
CA GLY A 14 9.95 3.75 -9.18
C GLY A 14 9.25 3.25 -7.92
N ASN A 15 8.01 2.78 -8.04
CA ASN A 15 7.20 2.36 -6.89
C ASN A 15 6.99 0.85 -6.88
N MET A 16 7.11 0.24 -5.71
CA MET A 16 6.82 -1.19 -5.53
C MET A 16 5.34 -1.45 -5.27
N ASN A 17 4.58 -0.42 -4.96
CA ASN A 17 3.13 -0.43 -4.92
C ASN A 17 2.63 0.96 -5.32
N VAL A 18 1.35 1.09 -5.60
CA VAL A 18 0.77 2.36 -6.05
C VAL A 18 -0.26 2.91 -5.07
N ILE A 19 -0.47 2.24 -3.94
CA ILE A 19 -1.52 2.62 -3.00
C ILE A 19 -1.00 3.30 -1.75
N GLY A 20 0.32 3.39 -1.59
CA GLY A 20 0.91 3.81 -0.32
C GLY A 20 0.50 5.20 0.15
N THR A 21 0.49 6.16 -0.76
CA THR A 21 0.10 7.54 -0.44
C THR A 21 -1.37 7.61 -0.01
N ASN A 22 -2.23 6.90 -0.72
CA ASN A 22 -3.66 6.84 -0.39
C ASN A 22 -3.88 6.10 0.93
N LEU A 23 -3.15 5.01 1.16
CA LEU A 23 -3.23 4.29 2.43
C LEU A 23 -2.94 5.23 3.60
N ARG A 24 -1.86 5.98 3.51
CA ARG A 24 -1.48 6.93 4.55
C ARG A 24 -2.57 8.00 4.75
N HIS A 25 -3.12 8.52 3.67
CA HIS A 25 -4.17 9.53 3.71
C HIS A 25 -5.40 9.01 4.48
N TYR A 26 -5.89 7.82 4.11
CA TYR A 26 -7.09 7.26 4.74
C TYR A 26 -6.82 6.78 6.16
N ARG A 27 -5.61 6.29 6.44
CA ARG A 27 -5.22 5.96 7.81
C ARG A 27 -5.29 7.19 8.71
N LYS A 28 -4.74 8.31 8.26
CA LYS A 28 -4.76 9.56 9.02
C LYS A 28 -6.17 10.12 9.15
N ALA A 29 -6.98 9.99 8.11
CA ALA A 29 -8.37 10.41 8.16
C ALA A 29 -9.16 9.64 9.22
N LYS A 30 -8.79 8.40 9.50
CA LYS A 30 -9.37 7.58 10.57
C LYS A 30 -8.70 7.81 11.91
N HIS A 31 -7.73 8.71 12.00
CA HIS A 31 -7.00 9.01 13.22
C HIS A 31 -6.26 7.80 13.79
N LEU A 32 -5.79 6.91 12.93
CA LEU A 32 -5.01 5.75 13.34
C LEU A 32 -3.52 6.01 13.16
N SER A 33 -2.72 5.62 14.15
CA SER A 33 -1.27 5.53 13.98
C SER A 33 -0.94 4.30 13.15
N GLN A 34 0.30 4.20 12.67
CA GLN A 34 0.76 2.99 11.98
C GLN A 34 0.66 1.77 12.88
N ALA A 35 0.99 1.94 14.17
CA ALA A 35 0.88 0.86 15.14
C ALA A 35 -0.57 0.43 15.36
N GLU A 36 -1.49 1.37 15.42
CA GLU A 36 -2.91 1.07 15.59
C GLU A 36 -3.47 0.35 14.36
N LEU A 37 -3.10 0.79 13.16
CA LEU A 37 -3.51 0.10 11.94
C LEU A 37 -2.99 -1.34 11.94
N THR A 38 -1.72 -1.53 12.31
CA THR A 38 -1.12 -2.87 12.42
C THR A 38 -1.94 -3.74 13.37
N GLN A 39 -2.31 -3.21 14.52
CA GLN A 39 -3.07 -3.93 15.53
C GLN A 39 -4.43 -4.37 14.99
N GLU A 40 -5.14 -3.47 14.29
CA GLU A 40 -6.43 -3.78 13.70
C GLU A 40 -6.32 -4.86 12.62
N LEU A 41 -5.26 -4.80 11.81
CA LEU A 41 -5.01 -5.82 10.80
C LEU A 41 -4.71 -7.18 11.43
N ASN A 42 -3.93 -7.19 12.50
CA ASN A 42 -3.63 -8.43 13.21
C ASN A 42 -4.91 -9.06 13.78
N LEU A 43 -5.84 -8.26 14.25
CA LEU A 43 -7.13 -8.76 14.74
C LEU A 43 -7.95 -9.44 13.63
N LEU A 44 -7.73 -9.06 12.39
CA LEU A 44 -8.34 -9.74 11.23
C LEU A 44 -7.58 -11.00 10.80
N GLY A 45 -6.49 -11.31 11.50
CA GLY A 45 -5.67 -12.47 11.17
C GLY A 45 -4.59 -12.18 10.12
N ILE A 46 -4.35 -10.93 9.79
CA ILE A 46 -3.35 -10.56 8.79
C ILE A 46 -1.99 -10.42 9.46
N PRO A 47 -0.99 -11.24 9.07
CA PRO A 47 0.34 -11.23 9.67
C PRO A 47 1.19 -10.10 9.08
N ILE A 48 1.11 -8.93 9.66
CA ILE A 48 1.83 -7.75 9.20
C ILE A 48 2.42 -7.04 10.40
N TYR A 49 3.55 -6.35 10.21
CA TYR A 49 4.23 -5.60 11.26
C TYR A 49 4.15 -4.11 10.98
N LYS A 50 4.36 -3.30 12.02
CA LYS A 50 4.34 -1.85 11.90
C LYS A 50 5.32 -1.34 10.82
N ASN A 51 6.52 -1.93 10.76
CA ASN A 51 7.51 -1.54 9.77
C ASN A 51 7.03 -1.81 8.35
N ASP A 52 6.22 -2.85 8.16
CA ASP A 52 5.63 -3.14 6.85
C ASP A 52 4.69 -2.01 6.42
N ILE A 53 3.90 -1.48 7.35
CA ILE A 53 2.99 -0.36 7.06
C ILE A 53 3.81 0.85 6.59
N TRP A 54 4.89 1.15 7.32
CA TRP A 54 5.77 2.26 6.94
C TRP A 54 6.31 2.08 5.52
N LEU A 55 6.79 0.90 5.20
CA LEU A 55 7.34 0.59 3.87
C LEU A 55 6.28 0.69 2.78
N ILE A 56 5.07 0.20 3.05
CA ILE A 56 3.96 0.27 2.09
C ILE A 56 3.59 1.73 1.84
N GLU A 57 3.47 2.53 2.88
CA GLU A 57 3.13 3.95 2.75
C GLU A 57 4.20 4.73 1.99
N ALA A 58 5.44 4.26 2.05
CA ALA A 58 6.56 4.86 1.30
C ALA A 58 6.70 4.28 -0.11
N ASN A 59 5.83 3.39 -0.53
CA ASN A 59 5.87 2.70 -1.83
C ASN A 59 7.15 1.85 -2.02
N LYS A 60 7.69 1.35 -0.90
CA LYS A 60 8.95 0.59 -0.90
C LYS A 60 8.77 -0.90 -0.66
N ARG A 61 7.54 -1.38 -0.66
CA ARG A 61 7.21 -2.77 -0.44
C ARG A 61 5.97 -3.12 -1.26
N THR A 62 5.93 -4.33 -1.80
CA THR A 62 4.73 -4.83 -2.47
C THR A 62 3.62 -5.07 -1.45
N VAL A 63 2.38 -5.10 -1.93
CA VAL A 63 1.21 -5.34 -1.11
C VAL A 63 0.59 -6.66 -1.54
N LYS A 64 0.32 -7.54 -0.57
CA LYS A 64 -0.37 -8.80 -0.83
C LYS A 64 -1.88 -8.54 -0.88
N ASP A 65 -2.59 -9.38 -1.63
CA ASP A 65 -4.03 -9.18 -1.84
C ASP A 65 -4.81 -9.19 -0.52
N TYR A 66 -4.47 -10.05 0.42
CA TYR A 66 -5.14 -10.09 1.71
C TYR A 66 -4.82 -8.86 2.57
N GLU A 67 -3.65 -8.27 2.39
CA GLU A 67 -3.30 -7.01 3.05
C GLU A 67 -4.17 -5.88 2.49
N LEU A 68 -4.33 -5.83 1.18
CA LEU A 68 -5.19 -4.87 0.51
C LEU A 68 -6.63 -4.96 1.03
N TRP A 69 -7.16 -6.18 1.11
CA TRP A 69 -8.48 -6.43 1.68
C TRP A 69 -8.57 -5.91 3.11
N GLY A 70 -7.54 -6.15 3.90
CA GLY A 70 -7.50 -5.69 5.29
C GLY A 70 -7.54 -4.18 5.43
N PHE A 71 -6.78 -3.48 4.60
CA PHE A 71 -6.80 -2.01 4.59
C PHE A 71 -8.20 -1.48 4.31
N ILE A 72 -8.87 -2.05 3.32
CA ILE A 72 -10.22 -1.65 2.94
C ILE A 72 -11.18 -1.87 4.11
N LYS A 73 -11.07 -3.01 4.79
CA LYS A 73 -11.93 -3.35 5.92
C LYS A 73 -11.70 -2.44 7.11
N VAL A 74 -10.46 -2.27 7.53
CA VAL A 74 -10.13 -1.48 8.72
C VAL A 74 -10.45 -0.01 8.51
N LEU A 75 -10.14 0.50 7.33
CA LEU A 75 -10.31 1.93 7.04
C LEU A 75 -11.72 2.27 6.59
N ASP A 76 -12.56 1.26 6.35
CA ASP A 76 -13.93 1.44 5.90
C ASP A 76 -13.99 2.31 4.64
N ILE A 77 -13.20 1.94 3.65
CA ILE A 77 -13.12 2.63 2.37
C ILE A 77 -13.43 1.64 1.27
N SER A 78 -13.60 2.14 0.05
CA SER A 78 -13.78 1.28 -1.12
C SER A 78 -12.43 0.92 -1.73
N PHE A 79 -12.43 -0.09 -2.58
CA PHE A 79 -11.28 -0.42 -3.40
C PHE A 79 -10.87 0.79 -4.25
N ASP A 80 -11.85 1.47 -4.85
CA ASP A 80 -11.61 2.64 -5.70
C ASP A 80 -10.95 3.78 -4.92
N ASP A 81 -11.31 3.97 -3.66
CA ASP A 81 -10.68 4.99 -2.82
C ASP A 81 -9.17 4.77 -2.73
N LEU A 82 -8.78 3.53 -2.53
CA LEU A 82 -7.37 3.19 -2.34
C LEU A 82 -6.56 3.41 -3.63
N PHE A 83 -7.21 3.29 -4.78
CA PHE A 83 -6.58 3.48 -6.08
C PHE A 83 -6.90 4.84 -6.72
N ASN A 84 -7.48 5.75 -5.95
CA ASN A 84 -7.84 7.07 -6.46
C ASN A 84 -6.59 7.82 -6.94
N GLY A 85 -6.69 8.39 -8.14
CA GLY A 85 -5.59 9.18 -8.71
C GLY A 85 -4.48 8.37 -9.36
N ILE A 86 -4.57 7.03 -9.38
CA ILE A 86 -3.52 6.20 -9.94
C ILE A 86 -3.33 6.46 -11.43
N ASN A 87 -4.37 6.84 -12.15
CA ASN A 87 -4.26 7.12 -13.57
C ASN A 87 -3.29 8.26 -13.86
N ALA A 88 -3.22 9.24 -12.96
CA ALA A 88 -2.26 10.33 -13.10
C ALA A 88 -0.82 9.84 -13.01
N ILE A 89 -0.57 8.82 -12.17
CA ILE A 89 0.75 8.21 -12.04
C ILE A 89 1.07 7.39 -13.28
N LEU A 90 0.13 6.60 -13.77
CA LEU A 90 0.34 5.71 -14.90
C LEU A 90 0.43 6.46 -16.23
N ASN A 91 -0.22 7.62 -16.34
CA ASN A 91 -0.19 8.40 -17.57
C ASN A 91 1.19 9.00 -17.87
N ASP A 92 2.10 8.94 -16.92
CA ASP A 92 3.49 9.35 -17.13
C ASP A 92 4.26 8.34 -17.99
N TYR A 93 3.66 7.19 -18.25
CA TYR A 93 4.19 6.24 -19.20
C TYR A 93 3.66 6.54 -20.60
#